data_2ee274577858270fbf05600cd99699bc
#
_entry.id   2ee274577858270fbf05600cd99699bc
#
_cell.length_a   1.000
_cell.length_b   1.000
_cell.length_c   1.000
_cell.angle_alpha   90.00
_cell.angle_beta   90.00
_cell.angle_gamma   90.00
#
_symmetry.space_group_name_H-M   'P 1'
#
loop_
_entity.id
_entity.type
_entity.pdbx_description
1 polymer ?
#
loop_
_entity_poly.entity_id
_entity_poly.type
_entity_poly.pdbx_seq_one_letter_code
_entity_poly.pdbx_strand_id
1 'polypeptide(L)'
;MKNKKPHLHPNAERIEYDDLLRKLMGLLLAYRGMIRVTILKNIAWVTYALITLFHGARGGNGWLSKAALARCLPLGTGPKEREQRLYRFLDNMRLAPEILIPLHVALACGTKLRERLPMILDQTTIRGIETLLIGLVFEGRVLPIAFSCFMKKLIHKSQNILEHCLILAAMSCFPVEVRPFLILDRGYARVALFIHLRKEGLPFLCRAKKSVMVYLSGQTKGQTLGRFKIKPGQLLRYSVLYHSQKKEPLDLIIYFGKGYQEPWYLLVPSGTSLTAEKIVELYAKRMSIEQGFRDWKTHLGVRGLVFYGDNPAPRLTRLLLAFSLSYLLCLALGSTEEALVVRAFVEIERRKPRHGTTRTLSVLSIGILRLSLKKFSKQAYQDLLRMLRRLSRGKGVIQWCLSPPKPIRLSLKR
;
A
#
# COMPACT_ATOMS: atom_id res chain seq x y z
N MET A 1 -38.72 -27.83 -42.37
CA MET A 1 -37.78 -26.69 -42.34
C MET A 1 -37.21 -26.59 -40.93
N LYS A 2 -35.92 -26.98 -40.73
CA LYS A 2 -35.24 -26.90 -39.43
C LYS A 2 -34.74 -25.46 -39.26
N ASN A 3 -35.23 -24.74 -38.26
CA ASN A 3 -34.76 -23.41 -37.88
C ASN A 3 -33.30 -23.53 -37.43
N LYS A 4 -32.34 -23.13 -38.31
CA LYS A 4 -30.97 -22.89 -37.94
C LYS A 4 -30.94 -21.65 -37.02
N LYS A 5 -30.69 -21.85 -35.73
CA LYS A 5 -30.29 -20.77 -34.83
C LYS A 5 -29.06 -20.08 -35.44
N PRO A 6 -28.98 -18.74 -35.46
CA PRO A 6 -27.81 -18.05 -35.99
C PRO A 6 -26.59 -18.46 -35.15
N HIS A 7 -25.59 -18.98 -35.81
CA HIS A 7 -24.24 -19.21 -35.22
C HIS A 7 -23.64 -17.84 -34.85
N LEU A 8 -23.87 -17.40 -33.64
CA LEU A 8 -23.09 -16.35 -33.03
C LEU A 8 -21.64 -16.83 -32.98
N HIS A 9 -20.73 -16.07 -33.60
CA HIS A 9 -19.29 -16.31 -33.50
C HIS A 9 -18.92 -16.51 -32.02
N PRO A 10 -18.22 -17.62 -31.64
CA PRO A 10 -18.00 -17.95 -30.22
C PRO A 10 -17.06 -16.98 -29.47
N ASN A 11 -16.64 -15.90 -30.06
CA ASN A 11 -15.60 -14.99 -29.51
C ASN A 11 -16.05 -13.53 -29.27
N ALA A 12 -17.30 -13.17 -29.42
CA ALA A 12 -17.76 -11.84 -29.01
C ALA A 12 -18.01 -11.84 -27.50
N GLU A 13 -17.00 -11.49 -26.72
CA GLU A 13 -17.13 -11.28 -25.27
C GLU A 13 -18.14 -10.15 -25.03
N ARG A 14 -19.35 -10.51 -24.61
CA ARG A 14 -20.37 -9.54 -24.21
C ARG A 14 -19.95 -8.99 -22.83
N ILE A 15 -19.54 -7.74 -22.78
CA ILE A 15 -19.13 -7.06 -21.57
C ILE A 15 -20.34 -6.34 -20.97
N GLU A 16 -20.60 -6.59 -19.69
CA GLU A 16 -21.62 -5.86 -18.94
C GLU A 16 -21.03 -4.55 -18.43
N TYR A 17 -21.22 -3.47 -19.19
CA TYR A 17 -20.75 -2.14 -18.81
C TYR A 17 -21.76 -1.45 -17.90
N ASP A 18 -21.34 -1.21 -16.65
CA ASP A 18 -21.96 -0.21 -15.78
C ASP A 18 -21.11 1.07 -15.70
N ASP A 19 -21.61 2.09 -15.01
CA ASP A 19 -20.90 3.37 -14.87
C ASP A 19 -19.56 3.26 -14.15
N LEU A 20 -19.46 2.35 -13.17
CA LEU A 20 -18.21 2.11 -12.44
C LEU A 20 -17.15 1.52 -13.37
N LEU A 21 -17.49 0.48 -14.09
CA LEU A 21 -16.55 -0.14 -15.05
C LEU A 21 -16.16 0.87 -16.14
N ARG A 22 -17.13 1.63 -16.68
CA ARG A 22 -16.86 2.65 -17.71
C ARG A 22 -15.86 3.71 -17.22
N LYS A 23 -16.00 4.17 -15.97
CA LYS A 23 -15.05 5.15 -15.38
C LYS A 23 -13.70 4.57 -15.03
N LEU A 24 -13.64 3.33 -14.51
CA LEU A 24 -12.38 2.61 -14.32
C LEU A 24 -11.62 2.45 -15.64
N MET A 25 -12.33 2.06 -16.69
CA MET A 25 -11.77 1.96 -18.03
C MET A 25 -11.24 3.31 -18.54
N GLY A 26 -12.01 4.38 -18.39
CA GLY A 26 -11.59 5.74 -18.78
C GLY A 26 -10.34 6.20 -18.04
N LEU A 27 -10.26 5.93 -16.72
CA LEU A 27 -9.08 6.24 -15.92
C LEU A 27 -7.83 5.51 -16.42
N LEU A 28 -7.94 4.20 -16.65
CA LEU A 28 -6.79 3.38 -17.05
C LEU A 28 -6.39 3.63 -18.51
N LEU A 29 -7.34 3.89 -19.41
CA LEU A 29 -7.05 4.19 -20.82
C LEU A 29 -6.29 5.51 -21.02
N ALA A 30 -6.22 6.39 -20.03
CA ALA A 30 -5.32 7.55 -20.06
C ALA A 30 -3.83 7.13 -20.19
N TYR A 31 -3.50 5.90 -19.80
CA TYR A 31 -2.14 5.33 -19.87
C TYR A 31 -1.89 4.47 -21.12
N ARG A 32 -2.76 4.54 -22.14
CA ARG A 32 -2.67 3.75 -23.38
C ARG A 32 -1.38 3.97 -24.19
N GLY A 33 -0.73 5.12 -24.01
CA GLY A 33 0.57 5.40 -24.64
C GLY A 33 1.73 4.60 -24.03
N MET A 34 1.58 4.15 -22.79
CA MET A 34 2.62 3.38 -22.06
C MET A 34 2.29 1.88 -21.97
N ILE A 35 1.00 1.54 -21.94
CA ILE A 35 0.52 0.18 -21.66
C ILE A 35 -0.51 -0.22 -22.74
N ARG A 36 -0.38 -1.44 -23.25
CA ARG A 36 -1.33 -1.98 -24.23
C ARG A 36 -2.77 -1.92 -23.71
N VAL A 37 -3.69 -1.45 -24.55
CA VAL A 37 -5.12 -1.29 -24.24
C VAL A 37 -5.74 -2.58 -23.70
N THR A 38 -5.37 -3.74 -24.25
CA THR A 38 -5.87 -5.04 -23.78
C THR A 38 -5.45 -5.36 -22.35
N ILE A 39 -4.26 -4.95 -21.93
CA ILE A 39 -3.77 -5.11 -20.56
C ILE A 39 -4.57 -4.18 -19.63
N LEU A 40 -4.72 -2.91 -19.99
CA LEU A 40 -5.50 -1.93 -19.22
C LEU A 40 -6.95 -2.38 -19.03
N LYS A 41 -7.58 -2.92 -20.07
CA LYS A 41 -8.92 -3.52 -19.99
C LYS A 41 -8.98 -4.65 -18.98
N ASN A 42 -8.04 -5.59 -19.02
CA ASN A 42 -8.02 -6.70 -18.07
C ASN A 42 -7.79 -6.22 -16.62
N ILE A 43 -6.93 -5.23 -16.39
CA ILE A 43 -6.75 -4.61 -15.07
C ILE A 43 -8.08 -4.00 -14.59
N ALA A 44 -8.78 -3.23 -15.45
CA ALA A 44 -10.07 -2.65 -15.11
C ALA A 44 -11.10 -3.72 -14.70
N TRP A 45 -11.21 -4.81 -15.48
CA TRP A 45 -12.14 -5.90 -15.20
C TRP A 45 -11.84 -6.60 -13.87
N VAL A 46 -10.57 -6.89 -13.60
CA VAL A 46 -10.17 -7.54 -12.33
C VAL A 46 -10.35 -6.59 -11.15
N THR A 47 -10.03 -5.29 -11.31
CA THR A 47 -10.28 -4.27 -10.29
C THR A 47 -11.78 -4.14 -9.99
N TYR A 48 -12.62 -4.09 -11.01
CA TYR A 48 -14.08 -4.08 -10.87
C TYR A 48 -14.59 -5.31 -10.12
N ALA A 49 -14.14 -6.50 -10.52
CA ALA A 49 -14.52 -7.76 -9.87
C ALA A 49 -14.09 -7.81 -8.38
N LEU A 50 -12.93 -7.26 -8.04
CA LEU A 50 -12.48 -7.15 -6.65
C LEU A 50 -13.38 -6.20 -5.84
N ILE A 51 -13.73 -5.04 -6.38
CA ILE A 51 -14.66 -4.10 -5.71
C ILE A 51 -16.02 -4.76 -5.48
N THR A 52 -16.53 -5.49 -6.47
CA THR A 52 -17.78 -6.25 -6.35
C THR A 52 -17.70 -7.32 -5.26
N LEU A 53 -16.58 -8.04 -5.17
CA LEU A 53 -16.35 -9.01 -4.10
C LEU A 53 -16.23 -8.36 -2.74
N PHE A 54 -15.58 -7.20 -2.62
CA PHE A 54 -15.48 -6.47 -1.35
C PHE A 54 -16.86 -5.99 -0.87
N HIS A 55 -17.75 -5.64 -1.79
CA HIS A 55 -19.15 -5.36 -1.46
C HIS A 55 -19.87 -6.55 -0.81
N GLY A 56 -19.61 -7.77 -1.29
CA GLY A 56 -20.17 -9.01 -0.73
C GLY A 56 -19.40 -9.60 0.46
N ALA A 57 -18.26 -9.01 0.84
CA ALA A 57 -17.39 -9.57 1.86
C ALA A 57 -17.99 -9.42 3.27
N ARG A 58 -18.32 -10.54 3.90
CA ARG A 58 -18.78 -10.56 5.31
C ARG A 58 -17.62 -10.57 6.32
N GLY A 59 -16.39 -10.41 5.85
CA GLY A 59 -15.17 -10.55 6.67
C GLY A 59 -14.80 -12.03 6.91
N GLY A 60 -13.54 -12.28 7.16
CA GLY A 60 -13.01 -13.60 7.47
C GLY A 60 -11.72 -13.92 6.70
N ASN A 61 -10.93 -14.88 7.22
CA ASN A 61 -9.69 -15.30 6.60
C ASN A 61 -9.97 -16.14 5.33
N GLY A 62 -9.30 -15.79 4.23
CA GLY A 62 -9.20 -16.67 3.06
C GLY A 62 -10.44 -16.78 2.18
N TRP A 63 -11.39 -15.84 2.28
CA TRP A 63 -12.60 -15.86 1.44
C TRP A 63 -12.35 -15.50 -0.03
N LEU A 64 -11.25 -14.80 -0.36
CA LEU A 64 -10.91 -14.48 -1.73
C LEU A 64 -10.35 -15.71 -2.43
N SER A 65 -11.01 -16.16 -3.48
CA SER A 65 -10.57 -17.26 -4.34
C SER A 65 -10.59 -16.87 -5.82
N LYS A 66 -9.81 -17.57 -6.64
CA LYS A 66 -9.80 -17.37 -8.09
C LYS A 66 -11.19 -17.59 -8.70
N ALA A 67 -11.89 -18.63 -8.25
CA ALA A 67 -13.26 -18.92 -8.73
C ALA A 67 -14.25 -17.81 -8.34
N ALA A 68 -14.19 -17.28 -7.11
CA ALA A 68 -15.01 -16.15 -6.70
C ALA A 68 -14.71 -14.90 -7.54
N LEU A 69 -13.43 -14.62 -7.78
CA LEU A 69 -13.02 -13.50 -8.60
C LEU A 69 -13.46 -13.63 -10.05
N ALA A 70 -13.32 -14.82 -10.65
CA ALA A 70 -13.77 -15.10 -12.02
C ALA A 70 -15.28 -14.89 -12.19
N ARG A 71 -16.09 -15.31 -11.21
CA ARG A 71 -17.55 -15.12 -11.25
C ARG A 71 -17.97 -13.64 -11.30
N CYS A 72 -17.17 -12.76 -10.70
CA CYS A 72 -17.44 -11.32 -10.66
C CYS A 72 -16.83 -10.54 -11.83
N LEU A 73 -16.15 -11.21 -12.78
CA LEU A 73 -15.70 -10.52 -13.99
C LEU A 73 -16.91 -10.02 -14.80
N PRO A 74 -16.87 -8.77 -15.32
CA PRO A 74 -17.98 -8.15 -16.03
C PRO A 74 -18.10 -8.67 -17.48
N LEU A 75 -18.22 -9.99 -17.64
CA LEU A 75 -18.28 -10.69 -18.90
C LEU A 75 -19.59 -11.47 -18.97
N GLY A 76 -20.37 -11.29 -20.03
CA GLY A 76 -21.59 -12.05 -20.30
C GLY A 76 -21.35 -13.48 -20.80
N THR A 77 -20.18 -14.06 -20.50
CA THR A 77 -19.78 -15.42 -20.86
C THR A 77 -19.98 -16.40 -19.71
N GLY A 78 -19.86 -17.70 -19.98
CA GLY A 78 -20.00 -18.74 -18.97
C GLY A 78 -18.87 -18.74 -17.91
N PRO A 79 -19.06 -19.50 -16.82
CA PRO A 79 -18.07 -19.53 -15.72
C PRO A 79 -16.67 -20.00 -16.15
N LYS A 80 -16.59 -20.98 -17.06
CA LYS A 80 -15.33 -21.52 -17.56
C LYS A 80 -14.53 -20.49 -18.36
N GLU A 81 -15.21 -19.73 -19.22
CA GLU A 81 -14.60 -18.65 -20.02
C GLU A 81 -14.10 -17.51 -19.15
N ARG A 82 -14.86 -17.14 -18.11
CA ARG A 82 -14.45 -16.13 -17.11
C ARG A 82 -13.20 -16.57 -16.36
N GLU A 83 -13.17 -17.85 -15.94
CA GLU A 83 -11.99 -18.41 -15.27
C GLU A 83 -10.77 -18.43 -16.19
N GLN A 84 -10.92 -18.88 -17.45
CA GLN A 84 -9.86 -18.82 -18.45
C GLN A 84 -9.35 -17.40 -18.69
N ARG A 85 -10.25 -16.42 -18.71
CA ARG A 85 -9.87 -15.00 -18.85
C ARG A 85 -9.01 -14.54 -17.67
N LEU A 86 -9.40 -14.90 -16.44
CA LEU A 86 -8.61 -14.61 -15.25
C LEU A 86 -7.22 -15.26 -15.33
N TYR A 87 -7.12 -16.52 -15.72
CA TYR A 87 -5.81 -17.17 -15.89
C TYR A 87 -4.94 -16.50 -16.94
N ARG A 88 -5.50 -16.12 -18.11
CA ARG A 88 -4.76 -15.36 -19.13
C ARG A 88 -4.25 -14.01 -18.60
N PHE A 89 -4.98 -13.35 -17.72
CA PHE A 89 -4.51 -12.14 -17.04
C PHE A 89 -3.35 -12.46 -16.08
N LEU A 90 -3.48 -13.49 -15.27
CA LEU A 90 -2.47 -13.90 -14.29
C LEU A 90 -1.18 -14.41 -14.95
N ASP A 91 -1.28 -15.02 -16.11
CA ASP A 91 -0.14 -15.59 -16.86
C ASP A 91 0.43 -14.62 -17.89
N ASN A 92 -0.07 -13.40 -17.99
CA ASN A 92 0.38 -12.43 -19.00
C ASN A 92 1.78 -11.91 -18.72
N MET A 93 2.79 -12.50 -19.35
CA MET A 93 4.21 -12.11 -19.19
C MET A 93 4.52 -10.67 -19.64
N ARG A 94 3.65 -10.04 -20.43
CA ARG A 94 3.82 -8.64 -20.88
C ARG A 94 3.35 -7.62 -19.84
N LEU A 95 2.73 -8.07 -18.74
CA LEU A 95 2.33 -7.23 -17.63
C LEU A 95 3.45 -7.21 -16.60
N ALA A 96 4.37 -6.28 -16.77
CA ALA A 96 5.44 -6.01 -15.81
C ALA A 96 4.90 -5.05 -14.73
N PRO A 97 5.04 -5.39 -13.44
CA PRO A 97 4.52 -4.57 -12.33
C PRO A 97 5.07 -3.15 -12.31
N GLU A 98 6.32 -2.99 -12.67
CA GLU A 98 7.05 -1.71 -12.63
C GLU A 98 6.41 -0.65 -13.52
N ILE A 99 5.78 -1.05 -14.63
CA ILE A 99 5.10 -0.16 -15.58
C ILE A 99 3.94 0.59 -14.91
N LEU A 100 3.36 0.03 -13.84
CA LEU A 100 2.22 0.63 -13.13
C LEU A 100 2.64 1.52 -11.94
N ILE A 101 3.91 1.60 -11.58
CA ILE A 101 4.37 2.47 -10.48
C ILE A 101 3.97 3.93 -10.73
N PRO A 102 4.19 4.53 -11.93
CA PRO A 102 3.75 5.89 -12.21
C PRO A 102 2.24 6.08 -12.04
N LEU A 103 1.42 5.08 -12.43
CA LEU A 103 -0.02 5.10 -12.21
C LEU A 103 -0.36 5.12 -10.72
N HIS A 104 0.24 4.25 -9.90
CA HIS A 104 0.00 4.22 -8.46
C HIS A 104 0.41 5.53 -7.78
N VAL A 105 1.56 6.10 -8.16
CA VAL A 105 1.99 7.42 -7.66
C VAL A 105 0.99 8.50 -8.04
N ALA A 106 0.56 8.56 -9.30
CA ALA A 106 -0.41 9.54 -9.77
C ALA A 106 -1.76 9.41 -9.06
N LEU A 107 -2.24 8.18 -8.84
CA LEU A 107 -3.50 7.94 -8.11
C LEU A 107 -3.39 8.28 -6.63
N ALA A 108 -2.25 8.03 -6.00
CA ALA A 108 -2.03 8.36 -4.60
C ALA A 108 -1.84 9.88 -4.39
N CYS A 109 -0.95 10.50 -5.15
CA CYS A 109 -0.46 11.87 -4.92
C CYS A 109 -1.12 12.91 -5.82
N GLY A 110 -1.59 12.52 -7.03
CA GLY A 110 -2.00 13.46 -8.06
C GLY A 110 -0.81 14.24 -8.64
N THR A 111 -1.13 15.28 -9.42
CA THR A 111 -0.12 16.10 -10.14
C THR A 111 0.42 17.28 -9.34
N LYS A 112 -0.13 17.56 -8.15
CA LYS A 112 0.17 18.77 -7.34
C LYS A 112 0.76 18.43 -5.96
N LEU A 113 1.61 17.40 -5.89
CA LEU A 113 2.32 17.08 -4.65
C LEU A 113 3.31 18.22 -4.34
N ARG A 114 3.27 18.75 -3.10
CA ARG A 114 4.13 19.85 -2.64
C ARG A 114 5.02 19.51 -1.45
N GLU A 115 4.77 18.36 -0.82
CA GLU A 115 5.44 17.97 0.41
C GLU A 115 6.04 16.57 0.29
N ARG A 116 7.13 16.34 1.03
CA ARG A 116 7.70 15.00 1.18
C ARG A 116 6.82 14.16 2.09
N LEU A 117 6.24 13.11 1.53
CA LEU A 117 5.39 12.19 2.27
C LEU A 117 6.22 11.07 2.92
N PRO A 118 5.80 10.54 4.07
CA PRO A 118 6.40 9.33 4.61
C PRO A 118 6.01 8.12 3.75
N MET A 119 7.01 7.36 3.33
CA MET A 119 6.88 6.14 2.53
C MET A 119 7.58 5.00 3.24
N ILE A 120 6.93 3.85 3.34
CA ILE A 120 7.46 2.70 4.08
C ILE A 120 7.80 1.58 3.11
N LEU A 121 8.98 0.97 3.26
CA LEU A 121 9.31 -0.32 2.68
C LEU A 121 9.26 -1.38 3.77
N ASP A 122 8.51 -2.45 3.52
CA ASP A 122 8.51 -3.62 4.37
C ASP A 122 8.17 -4.89 3.57
N GLN A 123 8.36 -6.05 4.17
CA GLN A 123 8.15 -7.35 3.56
C GLN A 123 7.16 -8.18 4.35
N THR A 124 6.38 -8.97 3.62
CA THR A 124 5.49 -9.96 4.21
C THR A 124 5.44 -11.24 3.39
N THR A 125 5.04 -12.34 4.00
CA THR A 125 4.84 -13.62 3.30
C THR A 125 3.36 -13.90 3.10
N ILE A 126 2.96 -14.24 1.88
CA ILE A 126 1.60 -14.65 1.50
C ILE A 126 1.69 -16.04 0.90
N ARG A 127 1.23 -17.08 1.61
CA ARG A 127 1.26 -18.45 1.14
C ARG A 127 2.66 -18.92 0.66
N GLY A 128 3.72 -18.59 1.40
CA GLY A 128 5.09 -18.92 1.03
C GLY A 128 5.71 -18.06 -0.06
N ILE A 129 4.97 -17.08 -0.59
CA ILE A 129 5.47 -16.09 -1.53
C ILE A 129 5.87 -14.84 -0.76
N GLU A 130 7.13 -14.46 -0.86
CA GLU A 130 7.62 -13.21 -0.29
C GLU A 130 7.09 -12.03 -1.09
N THR A 131 6.64 -11.01 -0.40
CA THR A 131 6.07 -9.81 -1.00
C THR A 131 6.71 -8.57 -0.37
N LEU A 132 7.55 -7.88 -1.12
CA LEU A 132 8.03 -6.54 -0.81
C LEU A 132 6.95 -5.54 -1.19
N LEU A 133 6.70 -4.56 -0.33
CA LEU A 133 5.76 -3.48 -0.58
C LEU A 133 6.39 -2.15 -0.21
N ILE A 134 6.30 -1.19 -1.12
CA ILE A 134 6.52 0.23 -0.86
C ILE A 134 5.16 0.91 -0.88
N GLY A 135 4.84 1.63 0.19
CA GLY A 135 3.56 2.33 0.32
C GLY A 135 3.68 3.69 1.00
N LEU A 136 2.90 4.65 0.54
CA LEU A 136 2.76 5.96 1.18
C LEU A 136 1.83 5.86 2.39
N VAL A 137 2.21 6.48 3.50
CA VAL A 137 1.39 6.51 4.71
C VAL A 137 0.11 7.30 4.47
N PHE A 138 -1.02 6.71 4.84
CA PHE A 138 -2.35 7.29 4.66
C PHE A 138 -3.32 6.76 5.72
N GLU A 139 -3.82 7.62 6.61
CA GLU A 139 -4.86 7.32 7.60
C GLU A 139 -4.61 6.02 8.39
N GLY A 140 -3.38 5.84 8.91
CA GLY A 140 -2.98 4.64 9.63
C GLY A 140 -2.84 3.37 8.78
N ARG A 141 -2.81 3.52 7.47
CA ARG A 141 -2.59 2.49 6.44
C ARG A 141 -1.50 2.94 5.48
N VAL A 142 -1.29 2.19 4.42
CA VAL A 142 -0.42 2.57 3.30
C VAL A 142 -1.17 2.48 1.99
N LEU A 143 -0.99 3.48 1.14
CA LEU A 143 -1.35 3.41 -0.28
C LEU A 143 -0.22 2.68 -1.00
N PRO A 144 -0.49 1.51 -1.62
CA PRO A 144 0.54 0.77 -2.35
C PRO A 144 1.07 1.58 -3.53
N ILE A 145 2.38 1.71 -3.64
CA ILE A 145 3.06 2.41 -4.74
C ILE A 145 3.79 1.42 -5.63
N ALA A 146 4.61 0.57 -5.02
CA ALA A 146 5.37 -0.44 -5.72
C ALA A 146 5.44 -1.72 -4.90
N PHE A 147 5.45 -2.86 -5.55
CA PHE A 147 5.60 -4.15 -4.89
C PHE A 147 6.25 -5.17 -5.82
N SER A 148 6.90 -6.16 -5.23
CA SER A 148 7.50 -7.29 -5.93
C SER A 148 7.25 -8.56 -5.14
N CYS A 149 6.78 -9.61 -5.81
CA CYS A 149 6.61 -10.92 -5.23
C CYS A 149 7.67 -11.88 -5.77
N PHE A 150 8.23 -12.71 -4.90
CA PHE A 150 9.27 -13.65 -5.28
C PHE A 150 9.26 -14.90 -4.40
N MET A 151 9.81 -15.97 -4.91
CA MET A 151 10.09 -17.19 -4.13
C MET A 151 11.52 -17.10 -3.60
N LYS A 152 11.70 -17.13 -2.29
CA LYS A 152 13.03 -17.01 -1.66
C LYS A 152 14.03 -18.02 -2.22
N LYS A 153 13.58 -19.26 -2.46
CA LYS A 153 14.37 -20.35 -3.04
C LYS A 153 14.84 -20.13 -4.48
N LEU A 154 14.21 -19.18 -5.22
CA LEU A 154 14.51 -18.89 -6.62
C LEU A 154 15.34 -17.62 -6.80
N ILE A 155 15.80 -17.00 -5.73
CA ILE A 155 16.70 -15.84 -5.81
C ILE A 155 18.13 -16.35 -6.05
N HIS A 156 18.67 -16.09 -7.23
CA HIS A 156 20.03 -16.52 -7.59
C HIS A 156 21.14 -15.64 -7.03
N LYS A 157 20.87 -14.36 -6.75
CA LYS A 157 21.88 -13.42 -6.26
C LYS A 157 21.55 -12.98 -4.83
N SER A 158 20.90 -11.85 -4.70
CA SER A 158 20.58 -11.27 -3.40
C SER A 158 19.23 -10.55 -3.40
N GLN A 159 18.46 -10.76 -2.36
CA GLN A 159 17.23 -9.99 -2.11
C GLN A 159 17.51 -8.47 -2.06
N ASN A 160 18.72 -8.08 -1.62
CA ASN A 160 19.12 -6.68 -1.57
C ASN A 160 19.01 -5.99 -2.94
N ILE A 161 19.29 -6.70 -4.04
CA ILE A 161 19.17 -6.17 -5.40
C ILE A 161 17.71 -5.84 -5.70
N LEU A 162 16.79 -6.74 -5.37
CA LEU A 162 15.35 -6.52 -5.57
C LEU A 162 14.86 -5.31 -4.77
N GLU A 163 15.31 -5.17 -3.52
CA GLU A 163 14.99 -4.03 -2.66
C GLU A 163 15.49 -2.72 -3.25
N HIS A 164 16.76 -2.67 -3.69
CA HIS A 164 17.36 -1.49 -4.32
C HIS A 164 16.60 -1.10 -5.60
N CYS A 165 16.38 -2.05 -6.50
CA CYS A 165 15.63 -1.82 -7.74
C CYS A 165 14.23 -1.28 -7.48
N LEU A 166 13.52 -1.87 -6.50
CA LEU A 166 12.16 -1.43 -6.16
C LEU A 166 12.14 -0.02 -5.56
N ILE A 167 13.10 0.31 -4.68
CA ILE A 167 13.26 1.66 -4.12
C ILE A 167 13.52 2.68 -5.25
N LEU A 168 14.49 2.41 -6.14
CA LEU A 168 14.82 3.32 -7.23
C LEU A 168 13.65 3.50 -8.18
N ALA A 169 12.98 2.42 -8.58
CA ALA A 169 11.82 2.48 -9.46
C ALA A 169 10.67 3.29 -8.83
N ALA A 170 10.43 3.15 -7.53
CA ALA A 170 9.42 3.95 -6.85
C ALA A 170 9.83 5.43 -6.74
N MET A 171 11.07 5.71 -6.33
CA MET A 171 11.56 7.06 -6.10
C MET A 171 11.70 7.88 -7.38
N SER A 172 12.04 7.25 -8.52
CA SER A 172 12.16 7.92 -9.82
C SER A 172 10.83 8.47 -10.35
N CYS A 173 9.70 7.99 -9.81
CA CYS A 173 8.38 8.48 -10.17
C CYS A 173 7.96 9.76 -9.44
N PHE A 174 8.79 10.28 -8.52
CA PHE A 174 8.55 11.53 -7.81
C PHE A 174 9.52 12.61 -8.27
N PRO A 175 9.09 13.89 -8.36
CA PRO A 175 9.99 15.02 -8.52
C PRO A 175 11.02 15.05 -7.38
N VAL A 176 12.25 15.50 -7.66
CA VAL A 176 13.38 15.46 -6.71
C VAL A 176 13.04 16.18 -5.41
N GLU A 177 12.34 17.32 -5.50
CA GLU A 177 12.02 18.20 -4.35
C GLU A 177 11.02 17.56 -3.39
N VAL A 178 10.17 16.65 -3.88
CA VAL A 178 9.10 16.00 -3.11
C VAL A 178 9.28 14.49 -2.97
N ARG A 179 10.47 13.96 -3.27
CA ARG A 179 10.76 12.53 -3.04
C ARG A 179 10.40 12.15 -1.62
N PRO A 180 9.63 11.06 -1.44
CA PRO A 180 9.19 10.64 -0.11
C PRO A 180 10.35 10.35 0.83
N PHE A 181 10.08 10.52 2.12
CA PHE A 181 11.01 10.12 3.18
C PHE A 181 10.84 8.61 3.44
N LEU A 182 11.86 7.82 3.08
CA LEU A 182 11.79 6.36 3.14
C LEU A 182 11.99 5.86 4.58
N ILE A 183 11.00 5.17 5.13
CA ILE A 183 11.03 4.59 6.47
C ILE A 183 11.30 3.09 6.36
N LEU A 184 12.31 2.64 7.08
CA LEU A 184 12.85 1.27 7.02
C LEU A 184 12.87 0.64 8.41
N ASP A 185 12.51 -0.65 8.51
CA ASP A 185 12.68 -1.40 9.76
C ASP A 185 14.13 -1.85 9.95
N ARG A 186 14.44 -2.34 11.16
CA ARG A 186 15.75 -2.83 11.56
C ARG A 186 16.35 -3.95 10.67
N GLY A 187 15.52 -4.66 9.93
CA GLY A 187 15.94 -5.65 8.93
C GLY A 187 16.71 -5.02 7.75
N TYR A 188 16.46 -3.75 7.47
CA TYR A 188 17.10 -2.98 6.39
C TYR A 188 18.33 -2.18 6.85
N ALA A 189 18.73 -2.25 8.13
CA ALA A 189 19.87 -1.50 8.68
C ALA A 189 21.21 -2.06 8.19
N ARG A 190 21.48 -1.90 6.90
CA ARG A 190 22.70 -2.35 6.22
C ARG A 190 23.47 -1.15 5.67
N VAL A 191 24.75 -1.07 6.01
CA VAL A 191 25.60 0.05 5.57
C VAL A 191 25.64 0.21 4.05
N ALA A 192 25.64 -0.90 3.30
CA ALA A 192 25.62 -0.86 1.84
C ALA A 192 24.35 -0.17 1.30
N LEU A 193 23.18 -0.40 1.93
CA LEU A 193 21.94 0.29 1.58
C LEU A 193 22.04 1.79 1.88
N PHE A 194 22.57 2.18 3.04
CA PHE A 194 22.70 3.59 3.43
C PHE A 194 23.62 4.36 2.48
N ILE A 195 24.77 3.77 2.12
CA ILE A 195 25.69 4.34 1.13
C ILE A 195 24.98 4.53 -0.22
N HIS A 196 24.20 3.54 -0.65
CA HIS A 196 23.44 3.61 -1.90
C HIS A 196 22.40 4.72 -1.86
N LEU A 197 21.56 4.76 -0.81
CA LEU A 197 20.53 5.79 -0.65
C LEU A 197 21.12 7.20 -0.60
N ARG A 198 22.26 7.38 0.09
CA ARG A 198 22.96 8.67 0.13
C ARG A 198 23.51 9.09 -1.25
N LYS A 199 24.11 8.15 -2.00
CA LYS A 199 24.61 8.43 -3.36
C LYS A 199 23.49 8.88 -4.29
N GLU A 200 22.31 8.31 -4.14
CA GLU A 200 21.10 8.67 -4.92
C GLU A 200 20.36 9.90 -4.36
N GLY A 201 20.88 10.52 -3.29
CA GLY A 201 20.23 11.67 -2.64
C GLY A 201 18.85 11.36 -2.06
N LEU A 202 18.61 10.11 -1.66
CA LEU A 202 17.29 9.67 -1.16
C LEU A 202 17.21 9.87 0.36
N PRO A 203 16.21 10.62 0.87
CA PRO A 203 16.02 10.79 2.30
C PRO A 203 15.47 9.50 2.92
N PHE A 204 16.06 9.08 4.03
CA PHE A 204 15.63 7.86 4.71
C PHE A 204 15.68 7.96 6.24
N LEU A 205 14.96 7.05 6.88
CA LEU A 205 14.94 6.81 8.31
C LEU A 205 14.92 5.29 8.54
N CYS A 206 15.91 4.77 9.25
CA CYS A 206 16.02 3.34 9.52
C CYS A 206 16.20 3.08 11.01
N ARG A 207 15.46 2.11 11.57
CA ARG A 207 15.75 1.61 12.91
C ARG A 207 16.94 0.66 12.87
N ALA A 208 17.89 0.79 13.81
CA ALA A 208 19.04 -0.09 13.94
C ALA A 208 18.87 -1.09 15.08
N LYS A 209 19.63 -2.18 15.04
CA LYS A 209 19.75 -3.16 16.12
C LYS A 209 20.70 -2.65 17.20
N LYS A 210 20.43 -2.94 18.48
CA LYS A 210 21.28 -2.54 19.62
C LYS A 210 22.73 -3.06 19.54
N SER A 211 22.96 -4.14 18.79
CA SER A 211 24.29 -4.77 18.63
C SER A 211 25.21 -4.07 17.62
N VAL A 212 24.69 -3.10 16.86
CA VAL A 212 25.48 -2.44 15.81
C VAL A 212 26.51 -1.50 16.41
N MET A 213 27.71 -1.51 15.83
CA MET A 213 28.84 -0.66 16.21
C MET A 213 28.71 0.74 15.59
N VAL A 214 28.90 1.76 16.40
CA VAL A 214 29.01 3.17 15.97
C VAL A 214 30.17 3.84 16.64
N TYR A 215 30.67 4.90 16.01
CA TYR A 215 31.74 5.76 16.51
C TYR A 215 31.17 7.17 16.65
N LEU A 216 31.25 7.75 17.84
CA LEU A 216 30.90 9.16 18.04
C LEU A 216 31.90 10.06 17.34
N SER A 217 31.40 11.22 16.89
CA SER A 217 32.30 12.22 16.26
C SER A 217 33.49 12.55 17.17
N GLY A 218 34.69 12.52 16.61
CA GLY A 218 35.92 12.76 17.37
C GLY A 218 36.43 11.58 18.21
N GLN A 219 35.74 10.43 18.25
CA GLN A 219 36.17 9.25 19.00
C GLN A 219 36.72 8.16 18.08
N THR A 220 37.90 7.60 18.47
CA THR A 220 38.51 6.45 17.78
C THR A 220 37.92 5.13 18.22
N LYS A 221 37.44 5.04 19.48
CA LYS A 221 36.89 3.84 20.06
C LYS A 221 35.37 3.75 19.77
N GLY A 222 34.98 2.71 19.04
CA GLY A 222 33.56 2.42 18.78
C GLY A 222 32.84 1.79 19.97
N GLN A 223 31.55 1.96 20.02
CA GLN A 223 30.67 1.27 20.96
C GLN A 223 29.40 0.77 20.28
N THR A 224 28.76 -0.27 20.86
CA THR A 224 27.47 -0.74 20.36
C THR A 224 26.35 0.22 20.78
N LEU A 225 25.29 0.32 19.96
CA LEU A 225 24.13 1.16 20.27
C LEU A 225 23.50 0.83 21.63
N GLY A 226 23.51 -0.43 22.05
CA GLY A 226 22.99 -0.85 23.35
C GLY A 226 23.77 -0.35 24.56
N ARG A 227 24.96 0.23 24.38
CA ARG A 227 25.75 0.82 25.49
C ARG A 227 25.37 2.27 25.82
N PHE A 228 24.56 2.91 24.97
CA PHE A 228 24.06 4.24 25.28
C PHE A 228 23.06 4.15 26.45
N LYS A 229 23.39 4.85 27.55
CA LYS A 229 22.48 4.94 28.70
C LYS A 229 21.39 5.94 28.41
N ILE A 230 20.13 5.50 28.45
CA ILE A 230 18.96 6.35 28.26
C ILE A 230 17.83 5.91 29.19
N LYS A 231 17.12 6.87 29.79
CA LYS A 231 15.97 6.62 30.68
C LYS A 231 14.66 6.72 29.93
N PRO A 232 13.57 6.04 30.36
CA PRO A 232 12.25 6.22 29.80
C PRO A 232 11.83 7.70 29.76
N GLY A 233 11.29 8.14 28.64
CA GLY A 233 10.91 9.53 28.38
C GLY A 233 11.99 10.41 27.78
N GLN A 234 13.21 9.91 27.63
CA GLN A 234 14.33 10.70 27.04
C GLN A 234 14.44 10.54 25.54
N LEU A 235 14.99 11.59 24.91
CA LEU A 235 15.31 11.69 23.49
C LEU A 235 16.69 12.30 23.35
N LEU A 236 17.58 11.64 22.63
CA LEU A 236 18.98 12.05 22.43
C LEU A 236 19.31 12.05 20.94
N ARG A 237 20.20 12.94 20.49
CA ARG A 237 20.73 13.00 19.12
C ARG A 237 22.24 13.06 19.13
N TYR A 238 22.88 12.27 18.27
CA TYR A 238 24.34 12.21 18.10
C TYR A 238 24.69 12.15 16.61
N SER A 239 25.79 12.78 16.23
CA SER A 239 26.43 12.51 14.94
C SER A 239 27.38 11.33 15.10
N VAL A 240 27.24 10.32 14.25
CA VAL A 240 27.96 9.05 14.35
C VAL A 240 28.49 8.58 13.00
N LEU A 241 29.56 7.79 13.07
CA LEU A 241 29.99 6.95 11.94
C LEU A 241 29.47 5.54 12.19
N TYR A 242 28.60 5.09 11.30
CA TYR A 242 27.91 3.81 11.39
C TYR A 242 28.71 2.68 10.73
N HIS A 243 28.83 1.54 11.38
CA HIS A 243 29.56 0.34 10.97
C HIS A 243 31.07 0.42 11.18
N SER A 244 31.69 -0.71 11.54
CA SER A 244 33.11 -0.79 11.92
C SER A 244 34.09 -0.50 10.79
N GLN A 245 33.81 -1.01 9.59
CA GLN A 245 34.69 -0.89 8.44
C GLN A 245 34.41 0.35 7.58
N LYS A 246 33.12 0.53 7.19
CA LYS A 246 32.76 1.55 6.20
C LYS A 246 32.48 2.92 6.78
N LYS A 247 32.23 3.02 8.08
CA LYS A 247 32.08 4.28 8.84
C LYS A 247 31.20 5.31 8.14
N GLU A 248 29.99 4.90 7.72
CA GLU A 248 29.03 5.78 7.05
C GLU A 248 28.55 6.90 7.98
N PRO A 249 28.67 8.19 7.61
CA PRO A 249 28.24 9.31 8.46
C PRO A 249 26.72 9.40 8.51
N LEU A 250 26.15 9.32 9.73
CA LEU A 250 24.70 9.38 9.99
C LEU A 250 24.44 10.17 11.27
N ASP A 251 23.22 10.66 11.41
CA ASP A 251 22.70 11.10 12.71
C ASP A 251 21.93 9.96 13.36
N LEU A 252 22.25 9.72 14.64
CA LEU A 252 21.61 8.73 15.49
C LEU A 252 20.66 9.44 16.45
N ILE A 253 19.38 9.06 16.42
CA ILE A 253 18.38 9.49 17.37
C ILE A 253 18.04 8.28 18.26
N ILE A 254 18.20 8.46 19.57
CA ILE A 254 17.84 7.45 20.56
C ILE A 254 16.62 7.93 21.30
N TYR A 255 15.52 7.19 21.22
CA TYR A 255 14.27 7.50 21.90
C TYR A 255 13.81 6.33 22.76
N PHE A 256 13.55 6.60 24.04
CA PHE A 256 12.97 5.62 24.94
C PHE A 256 11.61 6.13 25.45
N GLY A 257 10.54 5.76 24.73
CA GLY A 257 9.20 6.14 25.12
C GLY A 257 8.78 5.56 26.46
N LYS A 258 7.96 6.29 27.23
CA LYS A 258 7.33 5.78 28.46
C LYS A 258 6.47 4.54 28.10
N GLY A 259 6.67 3.43 28.79
CA GLY A 259 5.96 2.16 28.53
C GLY A 259 6.56 1.31 27.39
N TYR A 260 7.64 1.75 26.74
CA TYR A 260 8.34 0.92 25.76
C TYR A 260 9.24 -0.09 26.47
N GLN A 261 9.39 -1.29 25.89
CA GLN A 261 10.26 -2.34 26.42
C GLN A 261 11.73 -2.09 26.11
N GLU A 262 12.03 -1.41 24.99
CA GLU A 262 13.39 -1.11 24.55
C GLU A 262 13.46 0.26 23.84
N PRO A 263 14.61 0.95 23.87
CA PRO A 263 14.81 2.17 23.10
C PRO A 263 14.76 1.93 21.60
N TRP A 264 14.36 2.95 20.87
CA TRP A 264 14.54 3.02 19.42
C TRP A 264 15.88 3.68 19.10
N TYR A 265 16.65 3.05 18.25
CA TYR A 265 17.88 3.58 17.67
C TYR A 265 17.58 3.91 16.20
N LEU A 266 17.37 5.18 15.91
CA LEU A 266 16.92 5.67 14.62
C LEU A 266 18.07 6.34 13.90
N LEU A 267 18.35 5.94 12.67
CA LEU A 267 19.43 6.44 11.82
C LEU A 267 18.82 7.23 10.66
N VAL A 268 19.37 8.42 10.42
CA VAL A 268 19.02 9.28 9.28
C VAL A 268 20.30 9.81 8.63
N PRO A 269 20.25 10.29 7.37
CA PRO A 269 21.40 10.95 6.74
C PRO A 269 21.94 12.10 7.62
N SER A 270 23.26 12.20 7.73
CA SER A 270 23.92 13.27 8.47
C SER A 270 23.49 14.64 7.92
N GLY A 271 23.25 15.61 8.80
CA GLY A 271 22.84 16.96 8.44
C GLY A 271 21.36 17.09 8.03
N THR A 272 20.50 16.10 8.34
CA THR A 272 19.06 16.26 8.11
C THR A 272 18.49 17.44 8.91
N SER A 273 17.65 18.26 8.28
CA SER A 273 16.99 19.40 8.92
C SER A 273 15.84 19.03 9.86
N LEU A 274 15.44 17.74 9.91
CA LEU A 274 14.37 17.28 10.78
C LEU A 274 14.81 17.28 12.24
N THR A 275 13.93 17.73 13.16
CA THR A 275 14.15 17.60 14.60
C THR A 275 14.09 16.13 15.05
N ALA A 276 14.65 15.83 16.21
CA ALA A 276 14.62 14.46 16.75
C ALA A 276 13.19 13.99 17.03
N GLU A 277 12.31 14.86 17.52
CA GLU A 277 10.91 14.60 17.78
C GLU A 277 10.17 14.24 16.47
N LYS A 278 10.44 15.01 15.39
CA LYS A 278 9.81 14.75 14.08
C LYS A 278 10.26 13.42 13.49
N ILE A 279 11.52 13.03 13.70
CA ILE A 279 12.05 11.73 13.28
C ILE A 279 11.34 10.58 14.03
N VAL A 280 11.14 10.73 15.34
CA VAL A 280 10.39 9.75 16.16
C VAL A 280 8.94 9.66 15.69
N GLU A 281 8.27 10.80 15.45
CA GLU A 281 6.90 10.84 14.92
C GLU A 281 6.79 10.12 13.56
N LEU A 282 7.74 10.37 12.67
CA LEU A 282 7.79 9.71 11.35
C LEU A 282 7.98 8.20 11.49
N TYR A 283 8.89 7.75 12.38
CA TYR A 283 9.11 6.32 12.58
C TYR A 283 7.89 5.62 13.18
N ALA A 284 7.16 6.27 14.08
CA ALA A 284 5.93 5.72 14.65
C ALA A 284 4.90 5.36 13.57
N LYS A 285 4.90 6.03 12.42
CA LYS A 285 4.03 5.74 11.27
C LYS A 285 4.37 4.42 10.58
N ARG A 286 5.53 3.80 10.87
CA ARG A 286 5.92 2.49 10.29
C ARG A 286 4.87 1.41 10.50
N MET A 287 4.18 1.43 11.63
CA MET A 287 3.12 0.45 11.93
C MET A 287 1.97 0.45 10.91
N SER A 288 1.83 1.52 10.11
CA SER A 288 0.78 1.60 9.08
C SER A 288 0.91 0.52 8.01
N ILE A 289 2.13 0.07 7.68
CA ILE A 289 2.33 -1.00 6.68
C ILE A 289 1.93 -2.36 7.24
N GLU A 290 2.17 -2.62 8.53
CA GLU A 290 1.75 -3.86 9.19
C GLU A 290 0.22 -3.97 9.23
N GLN A 291 -0.47 -2.83 9.45
CA GLN A 291 -1.92 -2.76 9.35
C GLN A 291 -2.39 -3.02 7.90
N GLY A 292 -1.70 -2.46 6.90
CA GLY A 292 -1.94 -2.75 5.48
C GLY A 292 -1.79 -4.23 5.15
N PHE A 293 -0.74 -4.89 5.63
CA PHE A 293 -0.55 -6.33 5.44
C PHE A 293 -1.65 -7.17 6.13
N ARG A 294 -2.11 -6.75 7.30
CA ARG A 294 -3.25 -7.37 7.98
C ARG A 294 -4.52 -7.23 7.15
N ASP A 295 -4.77 -6.03 6.61
CA ASP A 295 -5.90 -5.78 5.72
C ASP A 295 -5.87 -6.72 4.51
N TRP A 296 -4.74 -6.82 3.82
CA TRP A 296 -4.58 -7.68 2.65
C TRP A 296 -4.81 -9.16 2.98
N LYS A 297 -4.08 -9.65 4.00
CA LYS A 297 -4.06 -11.08 4.32
C LYS A 297 -5.35 -11.56 4.98
N THR A 298 -5.92 -10.74 5.86
CA THR A 298 -7.04 -11.13 6.72
C THR A 298 -8.36 -10.51 6.26
N HIS A 299 -8.45 -9.19 6.23
CA HIS A 299 -9.72 -8.52 5.95
C HIS A 299 -10.15 -8.69 4.48
N LEU A 300 -9.23 -8.64 3.54
CA LEU A 300 -9.49 -8.81 2.12
C LEU A 300 -9.21 -10.23 1.60
N GLY A 301 -8.83 -11.13 2.49
CA GLY A 301 -8.80 -12.56 2.22
C GLY A 301 -7.76 -13.07 1.22
N VAL A 302 -6.69 -12.30 0.94
CA VAL A 302 -5.65 -12.70 -0.03
C VAL A 302 -5.01 -14.04 0.31
N ARG A 303 -5.01 -14.46 1.58
CA ARG A 303 -4.59 -15.80 2.01
C ARG A 303 -5.42 -16.94 1.42
N GLY A 304 -6.62 -16.68 0.93
CA GLY A 304 -7.45 -17.68 0.25
C GLY A 304 -6.98 -18.02 -1.16
N LEU A 305 -6.11 -17.18 -1.74
CA LEU A 305 -5.60 -17.39 -3.09
C LEU A 305 -4.52 -18.47 -3.09
N VAL A 306 -4.71 -19.47 -3.92
CA VAL A 306 -3.74 -20.55 -4.14
C VAL A 306 -3.28 -20.49 -5.58
N PHE A 307 -1.98 -20.34 -5.78
CA PHE A 307 -1.33 -20.43 -7.10
C PHE A 307 -0.45 -21.66 -7.14
N TYR A 308 -0.62 -22.47 -8.18
CA TYR A 308 0.13 -23.70 -8.39
C TYR A 308 1.31 -23.48 -9.33
N GLY A 309 2.24 -24.42 -9.36
CA GLY A 309 3.46 -24.41 -10.17
C GLY A 309 4.71 -23.99 -9.38
N ASP A 310 5.87 -24.13 -10.01
CA ASP A 310 7.17 -23.94 -9.38
C ASP A 310 7.45 -22.49 -8.98
N ASN A 311 6.93 -21.54 -9.75
CA ASN A 311 7.04 -20.11 -9.47
C ASN A 311 5.68 -19.40 -9.52
N PRO A 312 4.90 -19.41 -8.43
CA PRO A 312 3.61 -18.74 -8.36
C PRO A 312 3.71 -17.21 -8.16
N ALA A 313 4.89 -16.68 -7.84
CA ALA A 313 5.08 -15.26 -7.47
C ALA A 313 4.66 -14.28 -8.58
N PRO A 314 4.96 -14.47 -9.87
CA PRO A 314 4.52 -13.55 -10.93
C PRO A 314 2.99 -13.45 -11.04
N ARG A 315 2.25 -14.54 -10.77
CA ARG A 315 0.78 -14.55 -10.77
C ARG A 315 0.23 -13.69 -9.63
N LEU A 316 0.80 -13.85 -8.43
CA LEU A 316 0.42 -13.01 -7.29
C LEU A 316 0.71 -11.54 -7.58
N THR A 317 1.90 -11.23 -8.11
CA THR A 317 2.27 -9.85 -8.46
C THR A 317 1.25 -9.22 -9.41
N ARG A 318 0.86 -9.91 -10.48
CA ARG A 318 -0.13 -9.39 -11.44
C ARG A 318 -1.51 -9.19 -10.81
N LEU A 319 -1.92 -10.10 -9.94
CA LEU A 319 -3.17 -9.90 -9.21
C LEU A 319 -3.11 -8.69 -8.28
N LEU A 320 -1.99 -8.51 -7.59
CA LEU A 320 -1.79 -7.38 -6.67
C LEU A 320 -1.85 -6.03 -7.39
N LEU A 321 -1.63 -5.94 -8.70
CA LEU A 321 -1.83 -4.72 -9.47
C LEU A 321 -3.29 -4.26 -9.46
N ALA A 322 -4.22 -5.12 -9.80
CA ALA A 322 -5.64 -4.80 -9.73
C ALA A 322 -6.14 -4.69 -8.29
N PHE A 323 -5.58 -5.53 -7.39
CA PHE A 323 -5.90 -5.51 -5.97
C PHE A 323 -5.49 -4.19 -5.30
N SER A 324 -4.31 -3.65 -5.59
CA SER A 324 -3.85 -2.38 -5.03
C SER A 324 -4.72 -1.20 -5.46
N LEU A 325 -5.23 -1.21 -6.70
CA LEU A 325 -6.18 -0.20 -7.18
C LEU A 325 -7.51 -0.27 -6.42
N SER A 326 -8.07 -1.48 -6.27
CA SER A 326 -9.33 -1.65 -5.51
C SER A 326 -9.15 -1.33 -4.03
N TYR A 327 -8.02 -1.70 -3.43
CA TYR A 327 -7.68 -1.34 -2.06
C TYR A 327 -7.58 0.17 -1.86
N LEU A 328 -6.85 0.87 -2.74
CA LEU A 328 -6.74 2.33 -2.73
C LEU A 328 -8.11 3.01 -2.81
N LEU A 329 -8.99 2.55 -3.71
CA LEU A 329 -10.35 3.10 -3.84
C LEU A 329 -11.19 2.87 -2.58
N CYS A 330 -11.08 1.70 -1.93
CA CYS A 330 -11.77 1.43 -0.67
C CYS A 330 -11.23 2.27 0.50
N LEU A 331 -9.91 2.48 0.60
CA LEU A 331 -9.32 3.38 1.58
C LEU A 331 -9.82 4.80 1.40
N ALA A 332 -9.78 5.31 0.17
CA ALA A 332 -10.24 6.64 -0.15
C ALA A 332 -11.74 6.82 0.16
N LEU A 333 -12.57 5.81 -0.13
CA LEU A 333 -13.99 5.82 0.21
C LEU A 333 -14.24 5.88 1.72
N GLY A 334 -13.39 5.24 2.51
CA GLY A 334 -13.45 5.28 3.98
C GLY A 334 -12.90 6.55 4.62
N SER A 335 -12.28 7.42 3.84
CA SER A 335 -11.65 8.68 4.30
C SER A 335 -12.43 9.92 3.87
N THR A 336 -13.64 9.78 3.31
CA THR A 336 -14.49 10.91 2.95
C THR A 336 -15.28 11.44 4.15
N GLU A 337 -15.87 12.63 4.02
CA GLU A 337 -16.74 13.20 5.06
C GLU A 337 -17.94 12.30 5.39
N GLU A 338 -18.53 11.68 4.37
CA GLU A 338 -19.66 10.75 4.54
C GLU A 338 -19.27 9.50 5.34
N ALA A 339 -17.99 9.17 5.40
CA ALA A 339 -17.48 8.07 6.24
C ALA A 339 -17.72 8.33 7.73
N LEU A 340 -17.77 9.59 8.18
CA LEU A 340 -18.07 9.97 9.56
C LEU A 340 -19.50 9.56 9.95
N VAL A 341 -20.46 9.74 9.04
CA VAL A 341 -21.86 9.34 9.25
C VAL A 341 -21.95 7.81 9.41
N VAL A 342 -21.21 7.08 8.58
CA VAL A 342 -21.17 5.62 8.67
C VAL A 342 -20.52 5.16 9.97
N ARG A 343 -19.43 5.84 10.40
CA ARG A 343 -18.79 5.57 11.71
C ARG A 343 -19.80 5.68 12.84
N ALA A 344 -20.50 6.81 12.92
CA ALA A 344 -21.50 7.04 13.96
C ALA A 344 -22.63 5.98 13.96
N PHE A 345 -22.92 5.36 12.80
CA PHE A 345 -23.94 4.33 12.67
C PHE A 345 -23.44 2.93 13.04
N VAL A 346 -22.16 2.60 12.75
CA VAL A 346 -21.64 1.22 12.88
C VAL A 346 -20.67 1.03 14.05
N GLU A 347 -20.09 2.11 14.59
CA GLU A 347 -19.15 2.01 15.72
C GLU A 347 -19.94 1.91 17.03
N ILE A 348 -19.69 0.84 17.76
CA ILE A 348 -20.29 0.61 19.07
C ILE A 348 -19.38 1.23 20.13
N GLU A 349 -19.88 2.21 20.87
CA GLU A 349 -19.22 2.73 22.07
C GLU A 349 -19.13 1.64 23.13
N ARG A 350 -17.91 1.30 23.54
CA ARG A 350 -17.65 0.29 24.57
C ARG A 350 -17.35 0.96 25.89
N ARG A 351 -18.13 0.64 26.93
CA ARG A 351 -17.89 1.13 28.29
C ARG A 351 -16.50 0.79 28.86
N LYS A 352 -15.93 -0.35 28.47
CA LYS A 352 -14.57 -0.78 28.84
C LYS A 352 -13.84 -1.28 27.58
N PRO A 353 -13.04 -0.44 26.91
CA PRO A 353 -12.27 -0.87 25.76
C PRO A 353 -11.14 -1.81 26.15
N ARG A 354 -11.05 -2.98 25.50
CA ARG A 354 -10.00 -3.99 25.80
C ARG A 354 -8.59 -3.54 25.37
N HIS A 355 -8.46 -2.57 24.48
CA HIS A 355 -7.20 -2.12 23.89
C HIS A 355 -7.17 -0.59 23.71
N GLY A 356 -7.33 0.17 24.80
CA GLY A 356 -7.31 1.64 24.80
C GLY A 356 -8.70 2.26 24.61
N THR A 357 -8.81 3.54 24.94
CA THR A 357 -10.08 4.31 24.97
C THR A 357 -10.68 4.62 23.61
N THR A 358 -9.94 4.43 22.51
CA THR A 358 -10.31 4.91 21.18
C THR A 358 -10.14 3.82 20.10
N ARG A 359 -10.76 2.66 20.28
CA ARG A 359 -10.74 1.65 19.23
C ARG A 359 -11.82 1.94 18.18
N THR A 360 -11.43 2.66 17.14
CA THR A 360 -12.27 2.92 15.97
C THR A 360 -12.06 1.88 14.86
N LEU A 361 -13.06 1.69 14.02
CA LEU A 361 -12.92 0.89 12.80
C LEU A 361 -11.92 1.55 11.85
N SER A 362 -11.16 0.75 11.11
CA SER A 362 -10.20 1.29 10.15
C SER A 362 -10.90 1.98 8.98
N VAL A 363 -10.19 2.90 8.31
CA VAL A 363 -10.69 3.53 7.08
C VAL A 363 -11.06 2.49 6.02
N LEU A 364 -10.32 1.37 5.91
CA LEU A 364 -10.69 0.27 5.03
C LEU A 364 -12.04 -0.35 5.43
N SER A 365 -12.21 -0.66 6.72
CA SER A 365 -13.45 -1.26 7.22
C SER A 365 -14.66 -0.36 6.95
N ILE A 366 -14.51 0.95 7.16
CA ILE A 366 -15.56 1.92 6.84
C ILE A 366 -15.84 1.95 5.34
N GLY A 367 -14.80 1.99 4.49
CA GLY A 367 -14.98 1.97 3.03
C GLY A 367 -15.74 0.73 2.54
N ILE A 368 -15.40 -0.45 3.06
CA ILE A 368 -16.11 -1.70 2.75
C ILE A 368 -17.54 -1.69 3.28
N LEU A 369 -17.77 -1.24 4.52
CA LEU A 369 -19.12 -1.16 5.10
C LEU A 369 -20.02 -0.17 4.33
N ARG A 370 -19.46 0.92 3.82
CA ARG A 370 -20.19 1.84 2.94
C ARG A 370 -20.67 1.15 1.67
N LEU A 371 -19.87 0.27 1.09
CA LEU A 371 -20.26 -0.50 -0.10
C LEU A 371 -21.27 -1.58 0.24
N SER A 372 -21.12 -2.29 1.38
CA SER A 372 -21.87 -3.51 1.68
C SER A 372 -23.21 -3.26 2.38
N LEU A 373 -23.36 -2.16 3.13
CA LEU A 373 -24.59 -1.86 3.83
C LEU A 373 -25.61 -1.19 2.89
N LYS A 374 -26.79 -1.81 2.71
CA LYS A 374 -27.88 -1.34 1.82
C LYS A 374 -28.19 0.15 2.02
N LYS A 375 -28.19 0.62 3.27
CA LYS A 375 -28.45 2.04 3.63
C LYS A 375 -27.46 3.01 2.98
N PHE A 376 -26.19 2.62 2.79
CA PHE A 376 -25.10 3.49 2.35
C PHE A 376 -24.57 3.17 0.95
N SER A 377 -24.88 1.98 0.41
CA SER A 377 -24.27 1.47 -0.82
C SER A 377 -24.51 2.35 -2.04
N LYS A 378 -25.72 2.91 -2.19
CA LYS A 378 -26.05 3.83 -3.29
C LYS A 378 -25.17 5.08 -3.25
N GLN A 379 -25.04 5.70 -2.07
CA GLN A 379 -24.19 6.88 -1.88
C GLN A 379 -22.72 6.53 -2.08
N ALA A 380 -22.24 5.41 -1.53
CA ALA A 380 -20.87 4.92 -1.70
C ALA A 380 -20.51 4.71 -3.18
N TYR A 381 -21.43 4.17 -3.96
CA TYR A 381 -21.27 4.01 -5.41
C TYR A 381 -21.12 5.37 -6.12
N GLN A 382 -21.95 6.34 -5.79
CA GLN A 382 -21.86 7.70 -6.33
C GLN A 382 -20.52 8.37 -5.97
N ASP A 383 -20.04 8.13 -4.76
CA ASP A 383 -18.74 8.64 -4.28
C ASP A 383 -17.58 8.01 -5.04
N LEU A 384 -17.63 6.69 -5.32
CA LEU A 384 -16.65 6.04 -6.19
C LEU A 384 -16.63 6.66 -7.59
N LEU A 385 -17.79 6.93 -8.17
CA LEU A 385 -17.87 7.58 -9.48
C LEU A 385 -17.29 9.00 -9.47
N ARG A 386 -17.56 9.76 -8.40
CA ARG A 386 -16.99 11.12 -8.19
C ARG A 386 -15.47 11.05 -8.01
N MET A 387 -15.00 10.06 -7.23
CA MET A 387 -13.57 9.81 -7.00
C MET A 387 -12.84 9.50 -8.30
N LEU A 388 -13.32 8.54 -9.07
CA LEU A 388 -12.72 8.18 -10.35
C LEU A 388 -12.65 9.37 -11.32
N ARG A 389 -13.67 10.24 -11.31
CA ARG A 389 -13.65 11.50 -12.08
C ARG A 389 -12.58 12.48 -11.59
N ARG A 390 -12.32 12.55 -10.27
CA ARG A 390 -11.24 13.39 -9.72
C ARG A 390 -9.85 12.82 -10.04
N LEU A 391 -9.68 11.52 -9.91
CA LEU A 391 -8.44 10.83 -10.26
C LEU A 391 -8.09 11.00 -11.74
N SER A 392 -9.08 10.92 -12.64
CA SER A 392 -8.86 11.15 -14.09
C SER A 392 -8.49 12.61 -14.44
N ARG A 393 -8.72 13.54 -13.50
CA ARG A 393 -8.30 14.95 -13.60
C ARG A 393 -6.97 15.24 -12.88
N GLY A 394 -6.21 14.20 -12.51
CA GLY A 394 -4.92 14.32 -11.83
C GLY A 394 -4.99 14.72 -10.35
N LYS A 395 -6.15 14.61 -9.69
CA LYS A 395 -6.28 14.84 -8.24
C LYS A 395 -6.09 13.51 -7.51
N GLY A 396 -4.96 13.34 -6.81
CA GLY A 396 -4.67 12.11 -6.06
C GLY A 396 -5.53 11.95 -4.81
N VAL A 397 -5.55 10.72 -4.27
CA VAL A 397 -6.30 10.38 -3.04
C VAL A 397 -5.85 11.24 -1.87
N ILE A 398 -4.54 11.42 -1.67
CA ILE A 398 -3.98 12.21 -0.57
C ILE A 398 -4.47 13.67 -0.65
N GLN A 399 -4.46 14.27 -1.84
CA GLN A 399 -4.92 15.65 -2.04
C GLN A 399 -6.42 15.83 -1.78
N TRP A 400 -7.20 14.78 -1.96
CA TRP A 400 -8.63 14.84 -1.66
C TRP A 400 -8.90 14.84 -0.16
N CYS A 401 -8.17 14.04 0.61
CA CYS A 401 -8.36 13.90 2.05
C CYS A 401 -7.68 15.00 2.87
N LEU A 402 -6.69 15.72 2.31
CA LEU A 402 -6.02 16.85 2.95
C LEU A 402 -6.83 18.16 2.92
N SER A 403 -7.95 18.23 2.20
CA SER A 403 -8.91 19.30 2.36
C SER A 403 -9.65 19.05 3.67
N PRO A 404 -9.39 19.83 4.76
CA PRO A 404 -10.06 19.57 6.03
C PRO A 404 -11.57 19.64 5.81
N PRO A 405 -12.35 18.71 6.35
CA PRO A 405 -13.79 18.77 6.25
C PRO A 405 -14.27 20.05 6.93
N LYS A 406 -15.16 20.79 6.26
CA LYS A 406 -15.91 21.84 6.95
C LYS A 406 -16.64 21.15 8.11
N PRO A 407 -16.52 21.66 9.35
CA PRO A 407 -17.18 21.03 10.49
C PRO A 407 -18.67 20.91 10.20
N ILE A 408 -19.17 19.70 10.05
CA ILE A 408 -20.60 19.45 9.98
C ILE A 408 -21.15 19.75 11.36
N ARG A 409 -21.85 20.87 11.51
CA ARG A 409 -22.68 21.11 12.70
C ARG A 409 -23.80 20.09 12.66
N LEU A 410 -23.57 18.93 13.30
CA LEU A 410 -24.63 17.99 13.62
C LEU A 410 -25.56 18.71 14.60
N SER A 411 -26.69 19.23 14.14
CA SER A 411 -27.80 19.61 15.00
C SER A 411 -28.36 18.29 15.55
N LEU A 412 -27.84 17.86 16.68
CA LEU A 412 -28.49 16.86 17.50
C LEU A 412 -29.81 17.48 17.98
N LYS A 413 -30.92 17.24 17.27
CA LYS A 413 -32.24 17.37 17.86
C LYS A 413 -32.33 16.29 18.94
N ARG A 414 -32.33 16.72 20.19
CA ARG A 414 -32.67 15.94 21.38
C ARG A 414 -34.08 15.35 21.27
#